data_4d00ed9eb1e595cc7d9a63de1deff67e
#
_entry.id   4d00ed9eb1e595cc7d9a63de1deff67e
#
_cell.length_a   1.000
_cell.length_b   1.000
_cell.length_c   1.000
_cell.angle_alpha   90.00
_cell.angle_beta   90.00
_cell.angle_gamma   90.00
#
_symmetry.space_group_name_H-M   'P 1'
#
loop_
_entity.id
_entity.type
_entity.pdbx_description
1 polymer ?
#
loop_
_entity_poly.entity_id
_entity_poly.type
_entity_poly.pdbx_seq_one_letter_code
_entity_poly.pdbx_strand_id
1 'polypeptide(L)'
;MVKIVIPKEIKEVLDKILENGFEAYLVGGAVRDYMLHRRSNDFDIATNALPADIIKIFGPSYKTIQYGCYNMRIGSYNVDITTYRKEEAYEGRNPSKITYTNNLLLDAERRDFTINAFYMNRNEEIIDLYDGQKDIKRKMIRAIGNPTTRVREDPLRILR
;
A
#
# COMPACT_ATOMS: atom_id res chain seq x y z
N MET A 1 26.79 -4.61 -5.59
CA MET A 1 25.48 -4.31 -4.96
C MET A 1 24.43 -5.23 -5.56
N VAL A 2 23.76 -6.05 -4.78
CA VAL A 2 22.72 -6.95 -5.29
C VAL A 2 21.52 -6.09 -5.69
N LYS A 3 21.17 -6.08 -6.97
CA LYS A 3 19.94 -5.39 -7.44
C LYS A 3 18.72 -6.16 -6.87
N ILE A 4 17.98 -5.53 -5.98
CA ILE A 4 16.72 -6.09 -5.51
C ILE A 4 15.69 -5.90 -6.62
N VAL A 5 15.00 -6.96 -6.96
CA VAL A 5 13.98 -7.00 -8.00
C VAL A 5 12.68 -7.46 -7.36
N ILE A 6 11.55 -6.97 -7.83
CA ILE A 6 10.23 -7.47 -7.40
C ILE A 6 10.18 -8.98 -7.73
N PRO A 7 9.82 -9.84 -6.75
CA PRO A 7 9.67 -11.27 -7.01
C PRO A 7 8.69 -11.56 -8.15
N LYS A 8 8.95 -12.63 -8.91
CA LYS A 8 8.13 -13.03 -10.05
C LYS A 8 6.68 -13.25 -9.64
N GLU A 9 6.47 -13.89 -8.50
CA GLU A 9 5.15 -14.18 -7.93
C GLU A 9 4.35 -12.91 -7.66
N ILE A 10 5.02 -11.86 -7.17
CA ILE A 10 4.40 -10.56 -6.93
C ILE A 10 4.06 -9.85 -8.25
N LYS A 11 4.94 -9.94 -9.25
CA LYS A 11 4.64 -9.41 -10.60
C LYS A 11 3.43 -10.12 -11.21
N GLU A 12 3.28 -11.41 -11.02
CA GLU A 12 2.11 -12.18 -11.49
C GLU A 12 0.81 -11.72 -10.82
N VAL A 13 0.86 -11.35 -9.52
CA VAL A 13 -0.31 -10.77 -8.84
C VAL A 13 -0.69 -9.42 -9.44
N LEU A 14 0.30 -8.54 -9.67
CA LEU A 14 0.07 -7.25 -10.34
C LEU A 14 -0.51 -7.44 -11.74
N ASP A 15 0.07 -8.36 -12.53
CA ASP A 15 -0.37 -8.65 -13.89
C ASP A 15 -1.83 -9.11 -13.94
N LYS A 16 -2.26 -9.98 -13.02
CA LYS A 16 -3.66 -10.43 -12.94
C LYS A 16 -4.64 -9.29 -12.69
N ILE A 17 -4.28 -8.33 -11.84
CA ILE A 17 -5.13 -7.16 -11.59
C ILE A 17 -5.21 -6.28 -12.84
N LEU A 18 -4.05 -6.00 -13.46
CA LEU A 18 -3.94 -5.17 -14.66
C LEU A 18 -4.69 -5.79 -15.86
N GLU A 19 -4.59 -7.10 -16.08
CA GLU A 19 -5.29 -7.83 -17.14
C GLU A 19 -6.82 -7.79 -17.00
N ASN A 20 -7.32 -7.60 -15.79
CA ASN A 20 -8.75 -7.39 -15.53
C ASN A 20 -9.19 -5.92 -15.64
N GLY A 21 -8.30 -5.03 -16.12
CA GLY A 21 -8.62 -3.63 -16.41
C GLY A 21 -8.54 -2.70 -15.21
N PHE A 22 -7.91 -3.12 -14.11
CA PHE A 22 -7.72 -2.31 -12.91
C PHE A 22 -6.28 -1.82 -12.78
N GLU A 23 -6.08 -0.74 -12.03
CA GLU A 23 -4.75 -0.28 -11.64
C GLU A 23 -4.18 -1.18 -10.54
N ALA A 24 -2.86 -1.35 -10.51
CA ALA A 24 -2.16 -2.10 -9.49
C ALA A 24 -0.78 -1.51 -9.21
N TYR A 25 -0.52 -1.18 -7.96
CA TYR A 25 0.76 -0.66 -7.50
C TYR A 25 1.20 -1.34 -6.22
N LEU A 26 2.48 -1.68 -6.12
CA LEU A 26 3.10 -1.94 -4.83
C LEU A 26 3.19 -0.64 -4.04
N VAL A 27 2.94 -0.71 -2.74
CA VAL A 27 2.90 0.46 -1.85
C VAL A 27 3.56 0.16 -0.50
N GLY A 28 3.71 1.18 0.31
CA GLY A 28 4.09 1.03 1.72
C GLY A 28 5.54 0.64 1.94
N GLY A 29 5.75 -0.15 3.00
CA GLY A 29 7.09 -0.52 3.47
C GLY A 29 7.91 -1.30 2.47
N ALA A 30 7.30 -2.16 1.64
CA ALA A 30 8.01 -2.94 0.63
C ALA A 30 8.67 -2.05 -0.43
N VAL A 31 8.02 -0.97 -0.86
CA VAL A 31 8.61 -0.01 -1.82
C VAL A 31 9.75 0.78 -1.20
N ARG A 32 9.57 1.25 0.04
CA ARG A 32 10.66 1.89 0.81
C ARG A 32 11.85 0.96 0.94
N ASP A 33 11.63 -0.29 1.30
CA ASP A 33 12.67 -1.28 1.51
C ASP A 33 13.38 -1.63 0.19
N TYR A 34 12.63 -1.72 -0.91
CA TYR A 34 13.20 -1.83 -2.25
C TYR A 34 14.18 -0.67 -2.55
N MET A 35 13.79 0.56 -2.28
CA MET A 35 14.64 1.74 -2.50
C MET A 35 15.88 1.76 -1.59
N LEU A 36 15.78 1.17 -0.40
CA LEU A 36 16.88 1.02 0.56
C LEU A 36 17.71 -0.26 0.32
N HIS A 37 17.46 -0.96 -0.79
CA HIS A 37 18.10 -2.25 -1.11
C HIS A 37 17.92 -3.31 -0.02
N ARG A 38 16.75 -3.36 0.59
CA ARG A 38 16.33 -4.37 1.58
C ARG A 38 15.30 -5.31 0.97
N ARG A 39 15.32 -6.57 1.39
CA ARG A 39 14.31 -7.56 0.99
C ARG A 39 13.07 -7.40 1.86
N SER A 40 11.90 -7.66 1.28
CA SER A 40 10.63 -7.77 1.99
C SER A 40 9.98 -9.13 1.69
N ASN A 41 9.23 -9.65 2.67
CA ASN A 41 8.38 -10.83 2.50
C ASN A 41 6.89 -10.46 2.58
N ASP A 42 6.59 -9.23 2.97
CA ASP A 42 5.25 -8.68 3.07
C ASP A 42 5.09 -7.59 2.01
N PHE A 43 4.09 -7.74 1.15
CA PHE A 43 3.81 -6.84 0.04
C PHE A 43 2.40 -6.29 0.13
N ASP A 44 2.29 -4.98 0.16
CA ASP A 44 1.03 -4.27 0.06
C ASP A 44 0.80 -3.83 -1.39
N ILE A 45 -0.38 -4.13 -1.93
CA ILE A 45 -0.82 -3.71 -3.25
C ILE A 45 -2.02 -2.81 -3.09
N ALA A 46 -1.98 -1.64 -3.73
CA ALA A 46 -3.12 -0.73 -3.84
C ALA A 46 -3.71 -0.82 -5.26
N THR A 47 -5.03 -0.84 -5.35
CA THR A 47 -5.78 -0.98 -6.60
C THR A 47 -7.07 -0.19 -6.57
N ASN A 48 -7.60 0.18 -7.73
CA ASN A 48 -8.95 0.72 -7.86
C ASN A 48 -10.03 -0.39 -8.01
N ALA A 49 -9.65 -1.67 -8.06
CA ALA A 49 -10.58 -2.79 -8.01
C ALA A 49 -11.33 -2.81 -6.67
N LEU A 50 -12.64 -3.00 -6.69
CA LEU A 50 -13.44 -3.18 -5.48
C LEU A 50 -13.20 -4.56 -4.86
N PRO A 51 -13.49 -4.77 -3.57
CA PRO A 51 -13.31 -6.06 -2.91
C PRO A 51 -13.99 -7.22 -3.64
N ALA A 52 -15.16 -7.01 -4.22
CA ALA A 52 -15.86 -8.02 -5.00
C ALA A 52 -15.10 -8.39 -6.29
N ASP A 53 -14.44 -7.44 -6.94
CA ASP A 53 -13.64 -7.70 -8.13
C ASP A 53 -12.35 -8.46 -7.78
N ILE A 54 -11.72 -8.12 -6.66
CA ILE A 54 -10.55 -8.83 -6.15
C ILE A 54 -10.89 -10.30 -5.87
N ILE A 55 -12.04 -10.56 -5.24
CA ILE A 55 -12.54 -11.93 -5.01
C ILE A 55 -12.78 -12.69 -6.33
N LYS A 56 -13.31 -12.03 -7.36
CA LYS A 56 -13.49 -12.66 -8.68
C LYS A 56 -12.16 -13.05 -9.32
N ILE A 57 -11.12 -12.23 -9.13
CA ILE A 57 -9.79 -12.46 -9.72
C ILE A 57 -9.03 -13.57 -8.99
N PHE A 58 -9.05 -13.57 -7.66
CA PHE A 58 -8.19 -14.41 -6.83
C PHE A 58 -8.91 -15.51 -6.04
N GLY A 59 -10.24 -15.50 -6.04
CA GLY A 59 -11.04 -16.40 -5.21
C GLY A 59 -11.31 -15.86 -3.80
N PRO A 60 -11.91 -16.68 -2.91
CA PRO A 60 -12.22 -16.25 -1.55
C PRO A 60 -10.93 -16.03 -0.74
N SER A 61 -10.93 -14.98 0.08
CA SER A 61 -9.83 -14.70 1.01
C SER A 61 -9.79 -15.67 2.18
N TYR A 62 -8.59 -15.95 2.71
CA TYR A 62 -8.42 -16.74 3.94
C TYR A 62 -8.89 -16.03 5.20
N LYS A 63 -9.01 -14.70 5.17
CA LYS A 63 -9.48 -13.86 6.27
C LYS A 63 -10.71 -13.08 5.84
N THR A 64 -11.54 -12.69 6.80
CA THR A 64 -12.63 -11.74 6.55
C THR A 64 -12.05 -10.46 5.98
N ILE A 65 -12.58 -10.01 4.84
CA ILE A 65 -12.20 -8.74 4.24
C ILE A 65 -12.69 -7.62 5.15
N GLN A 66 -11.76 -7.01 5.84
CA GLN A 66 -12.03 -5.83 6.65
C GLN A 66 -11.44 -4.61 5.95
N TYR A 67 -12.17 -3.51 5.97
CA TYR A 67 -11.70 -2.23 5.43
C TYR A 67 -11.19 -2.29 3.97
N GLY A 68 -11.73 -3.23 3.16
CA GLY A 68 -11.32 -3.39 1.76
C GLY A 68 -9.94 -4.00 1.56
N CYS A 69 -9.40 -4.68 2.55
CA CYS A 69 -8.12 -5.38 2.47
C CYS A 69 -8.34 -6.88 2.24
N TYR A 70 -7.83 -7.39 1.12
CA TYR A 70 -7.83 -8.80 0.76
C TYR A 70 -6.45 -9.39 1.05
N ASN A 71 -6.41 -10.44 1.87
CA ASN A 71 -5.17 -11.09 2.26
C ASN A 71 -4.97 -12.40 1.50
N MET A 72 -3.79 -12.60 0.96
CA MET A 72 -3.39 -13.86 0.33
C MET A 72 -1.92 -14.20 0.64
N ARG A 73 -1.56 -15.44 0.39
CA ARG A 73 -0.18 -15.90 0.43
C ARG A 73 0.19 -16.53 -0.89
N ILE A 74 1.35 -16.16 -1.43
CA ILE A 74 1.89 -16.74 -2.67
C ILE A 74 3.34 -17.13 -2.44
N GLY A 75 3.64 -18.44 -2.51
CA GLY A 75 4.94 -18.96 -2.11
C GLY A 75 5.26 -18.62 -0.65
N SER A 76 6.37 -17.95 -0.41
CA SER A 76 6.80 -17.47 0.91
C SER A 76 6.35 -16.04 1.24
N TYR A 77 5.62 -15.38 0.32
CA TYR A 77 5.23 -13.98 0.45
C TYR A 77 3.81 -13.82 0.99
N ASN A 78 3.63 -12.89 1.90
CA ASN A 78 2.32 -12.39 2.30
C ASN A 78 1.96 -11.21 1.38
N VAL A 79 0.73 -11.18 0.89
CA VAL A 79 0.25 -10.13 0.00
C VAL A 79 -1.07 -9.59 0.50
N ASP A 80 -1.12 -8.30 0.74
CA ASP A 80 -2.32 -7.56 1.11
C ASP A 80 -2.74 -6.66 -0.05
N ILE A 81 -3.91 -6.94 -0.63
CA ILE A 81 -4.47 -6.14 -1.73
C ILE A 81 -5.56 -5.26 -1.16
N THR A 82 -5.38 -3.95 -1.26
CA THR A 82 -6.28 -2.96 -0.69
C THR A 82 -6.88 -2.07 -1.77
N THR A 83 -8.21 -1.97 -1.78
CA THR A 83 -8.91 -1.01 -2.64
C THR A 83 -8.58 0.42 -2.21
N TYR A 84 -8.34 1.32 -3.17
CA TYR A 84 -8.17 2.75 -2.90
C TYR A 84 -9.32 3.25 -2.06
N ARG A 85 -9.02 3.97 -0.99
CA ARG A 85 -10.03 4.44 -0.07
C ARG A 85 -9.67 5.75 0.59
N LYS A 86 -10.69 6.48 0.96
CA LYS A 86 -10.65 7.59 1.89
C LYS A 86 -11.10 7.10 3.26
N GLU A 87 -10.39 7.46 4.30
CA GLU A 87 -10.71 7.12 5.69
C GLU A 87 -11.16 8.38 6.43
N GLU A 88 -12.29 8.27 7.11
CA GLU A 88 -12.88 9.37 7.89
C GLU A 88 -13.35 8.83 9.23
N ALA A 89 -13.38 9.73 10.26
CA ALA A 89 -13.91 9.44 11.57
C ALA A 89 -13.31 8.17 12.20
N TYR A 90 -12.22 8.33 12.92
CA TYR A 90 -11.56 7.22 13.61
C TYR A 90 -12.19 6.94 14.97
N GLU A 91 -12.42 5.65 15.25
CA GLU A 91 -12.76 5.12 16.58
C GLU A 91 -11.61 4.25 17.07
N GLY A 92 -10.83 4.77 18.00
CA GLY A 92 -9.57 4.17 18.38
C GLY A 92 -8.58 4.21 17.21
N ARG A 93 -8.06 3.04 16.81
CA ARG A 93 -7.07 2.89 15.73
C ARG A 93 -7.69 2.62 14.36
N ASN A 94 -8.98 2.37 14.31
CA ASN A 94 -9.67 1.96 13.11
C ASN A 94 -10.54 3.12 12.58
N PRO A 95 -10.54 3.34 11.26
CA PRO A 95 -11.48 4.28 10.68
C PRO A 95 -12.91 3.74 10.87
N SER A 96 -13.82 4.57 11.36
CA SER A 96 -15.24 4.21 11.48
C SER A 96 -15.99 4.40 10.17
N LYS A 97 -15.44 5.18 9.25
CA LYS A 97 -16.00 5.40 7.91
C LYS A 97 -14.94 5.25 6.84
N ILE A 98 -15.20 4.37 5.89
CA ILE A 98 -14.38 4.15 4.71
C ILE A 98 -15.24 4.39 3.46
N THR A 99 -14.70 5.15 2.51
CA THR A 99 -15.28 5.35 1.20
C THR A 99 -14.28 4.90 0.14
N TYR A 100 -14.66 3.94 -0.69
CA TYR A 100 -13.83 3.51 -1.81
C TYR A 100 -13.78 4.58 -2.88
N THR A 101 -12.64 4.70 -3.55
CA THR A 101 -12.40 5.67 -4.62
C THR A 101 -11.58 5.02 -5.73
N ASN A 102 -11.64 5.60 -6.92
CA ASN A 102 -10.71 5.28 -8.01
C ASN A 102 -9.56 6.30 -8.13
N ASN A 103 -9.44 7.23 -7.17
CA ASN A 103 -8.43 8.27 -7.16
C ASN A 103 -7.26 7.90 -6.23
N LEU A 104 -6.12 7.63 -6.83
CA LEU A 104 -4.88 7.30 -6.13
C LEU A 104 -4.43 8.41 -5.15
N LEU A 105 -4.66 9.68 -5.47
CA LEU A 105 -4.30 10.80 -4.59
C LEU A 105 -5.06 10.74 -3.26
N LEU A 106 -6.35 10.39 -3.28
CA LEU A 106 -7.17 10.26 -2.07
C LEU A 106 -6.70 9.07 -1.22
N ASP A 107 -6.24 7.98 -1.85
CA ASP A 107 -5.65 6.86 -1.13
C ASP A 107 -4.30 7.24 -0.50
N ALA A 108 -3.49 8.05 -1.17
CA ALA A 108 -2.21 8.51 -0.66
C ALA A 108 -2.34 9.46 0.53
N GLU A 109 -3.36 10.33 0.53
CA GLU A 109 -3.61 11.31 1.61
C GLU A 109 -3.85 10.67 2.98
N ARG A 110 -4.40 9.44 3.04
CA ARG A 110 -4.66 8.74 4.30
C ARG A 110 -3.43 8.06 4.90
N ARG A 111 -2.32 7.95 4.15
CA ARG A 111 -1.09 7.27 4.60
C ARG A 111 -0.37 8.06 5.67
N ASP A 112 0.52 7.39 6.40
CA ASP A 112 1.19 7.95 7.58
C ASP A 112 2.36 8.88 7.22
N PHE A 113 3.41 8.31 6.63
CA PHE A 113 4.66 9.01 6.35
C PHE A 113 4.97 9.06 4.86
N THR A 114 5.65 10.10 4.44
CA THR A 114 6.06 10.29 3.04
C THR A 114 6.87 9.12 2.50
N ILE A 115 7.75 8.56 3.34
CA ILE A 115 8.59 7.40 3.00
C ILE A 115 7.83 6.07 2.88
N ASN A 116 6.55 6.03 3.26
CA ASN A 116 5.65 4.88 3.13
C ASN A 116 4.51 5.14 2.12
N ALA A 117 4.56 6.26 1.38
CA ALA A 117 3.52 6.65 0.44
C ALA A 117 3.99 6.61 -1.03
N PHE A 118 4.92 5.74 -1.33
CA PHE A 118 5.31 5.43 -2.70
C PHE A 118 4.34 4.46 -3.34
N TYR A 119 4.12 4.64 -4.63
CA TYR A 119 3.40 3.69 -5.48
C TYR A 119 4.36 3.22 -6.57
N MET A 120 4.63 1.94 -6.63
CA MET A 120 5.54 1.37 -7.63
C MET A 120 4.76 0.47 -8.58
N ASN A 121 4.83 0.76 -9.86
CA ASN A 121 4.15 -0.03 -10.88
C ASN A 121 4.91 -1.34 -11.18
N ARG A 122 4.31 -2.17 -12.03
CA ARG A 122 4.87 -3.46 -12.46
C ARG A 122 6.24 -3.34 -13.12
N ASN A 123 6.56 -2.20 -13.73
CA ASN A 123 7.84 -1.91 -14.38
C ASN A 123 8.88 -1.31 -13.43
N GLU A 124 8.60 -1.28 -12.12
CA GLU A 124 9.49 -0.73 -11.09
C GLU A 124 9.64 0.81 -11.17
N GLU A 125 8.72 1.49 -11.84
CA GLU A 125 8.64 2.95 -11.85
C GLU A 125 7.89 3.45 -10.60
N ILE A 126 8.47 4.44 -9.92
CA ILE A 126 7.98 4.96 -8.64
C ILE A 126 7.26 6.27 -8.83
N ILE A 127 6.01 6.34 -8.35
CA ILE A 127 5.25 7.56 -8.17
C ILE A 127 5.47 8.04 -6.74
N ASP A 128 6.04 9.23 -6.60
CA ASP A 128 6.36 9.88 -5.33
C ASP A 128 5.61 11.21 -5.22
N LEU A 129 4.45 11.18 -4.58
CA LEU A 129 3.56 12.33 -4.47
C LEU A 129 3.99 13.36 -3.41
N TYR A 130 4.85 12.98 -2.48
CA TYR A 130 5.18 13.76 -1.30
C TYR A 130 6.67 14.00 -1.09
N ASP A 131 7.49 13.84 -2.14
CA ASP A 131 8.96 13.97 -2.05
C ASP A 131 9.62 13.01 -1.04
N GLY A 132 9.03 11.85 -0.82
CA GLY A 132 9.54 10.84 0.11
C GLY A 132 10.94 10.34 -0.23
N GLN A 133 11.32 10.34 -1.52
CA GLN A 133 12.67 10.00 -1.95
C GLN A 133 13.72 10.99 -1.41
N LYS A 134 13.37 12.28 -1.34
CA LYS A 134 14.23 13.31 -0.73
C LYS A 134 14.33 13.09 0.78
N ASP A 135 13.24 12.70 1.41
CA ASP A 135 13.21 12.43 2.85
C ASP A 135 14.08 11.20 3.19
N ILE A 136 14.03 10.12 2.40
CA ILE A 136 14.94 8.97 2.55
C ILE A 136 16.41 9.41 2.47
N LYS A 137 16.79 10.20 1.45
CA LYS A 137 18.16 10.68 1.28
C LYS A 137 18.62 11.54 2.46
N ARG A 138 17.73 12.33 3.02
CA ARG A 138 17.99 13.21 4.18
C ARG A 138 17.86 12.48 5.53
N LYS A 139 17.49 11.21 5.54
CA LYS A 139 17.17 10.43 6.75
C LYS A 139 16.10 11.11 7.61
N MET A 140 15.08 11.65 6.97
CA MET A 140 13.98 12.39 7.60
C MET A 140 12.72 11.55 7.60
N ILE A 141 12.00 11.57 8.72
CA ILE A 141 10.65 11.01 8.84
C ILE A 141 9.68 12.18 8.90
N ARG A 142 8.80 12.28 7.89
CA ARG A 142 7.83 13.35 7.77
C ARG A 142 6.44 12.77 7.57
N ALA A 143 5.48 13.23 8.39
CA ALA A 143 4.09 12.83 8.26
C ALA A 143 3.43 13.49 7.02
N ILE A 144 2.47 12.79 6.43
CA ILE A 144 1.58 13.34 5.40
C ILE A 144 0.48 14.13 6.11
N GLY A 145 0.35 15.41 5.77
CA GLY A 145 -0.59 16.32 6.44
C GLY A 145 -0.11 16.73 7.84
N ASN A 146 -1.06 16.91 8.76
CA ASN A 146 -0.74 17.34 10.12
C ASN A 146 -0.28 16.17 10.99
N PRO A 147 0.97 16.19 11.54
CA PRO A 147 1.51 15.10 12.35
C PRO A 147 0.66 14.80 13.60
N THR A 148 0.17 15.82 14.29
CA THR A 148 -0.65 15.67 15.50
C THR A 148 -1.96 14.93 15.17
N THR A 149 -2.59 15.28 14.07
CA THR A 149 -3.81 14.59 13.60
C THR A 149 -3.51 13.13 13.30
N ARG A 150 -2.43 12.83 12.58
CA ARG A 150 -2.03 11.45 12.23
C ARG A 150 -1.74 10.58 13.45
N VAL A 151 -1.10 11.13 14.47
CA VAL A 151 -0.82 10.40 15.71
C VAL A 151 -2.10 10.22 16.54
N ARG A 152 -3.02 11.18 16.53
CA ARG A 152 -4.32 11.03 17.21
C ARG A 152 -5.20 9.96 16.56
N GLU A 153 -5.19 9.85 15.24
CA GLU A 153 -5.91 8.80 14.49
C GLU A 153 -5.40 7.40 14.86
N ASP A 154 -4.10 7.20 14.89
CA ASP A 154 -3.46 5.94 15.26
C ASP A 154 -2.11 6.20 15.96
N PRO A 155 -2.07 6.16 17.32
CA PRO A 155 -0.84 6.38 18.07
C PRO A 155 0.31 5.43 17.74
N LEU A 156 0.00 4.22 17.24
CA LEU A 156 1.03 3.25 16.84
C LEU A 156 1.81 3.68 15.59
N ARG A 157 1.38 4.70 14.87
CA ARG A 157 2.16 5.30 13.78
C ARG A 157 3.53 5.76 14.25
N ILE A 158 3.68 6.16 15.54
CA ILE A 158 4.97 6.54 16.12
C ILE A 158 5.97 5.37 16.12
N LEU A 159 5.49 4.14 16.14
CA LEU A 159 6.32 2.92 16.21
C LEU A 159 6.65 2.31 14.84
N ARG A 160 6.20 2.93 13.76
CA ARG A 160 6.39 2.43 12.38
C ARG A 160 7.67 2.91 11.73
#